data_342554fdfcdf3537dae3fdf2bf87d43d
#
_entry.id   342554fdfcdf3537dae3fdf2bf87d43d
#
_cell.length_a   1.000
_cell.length_b   1.000
_cell.length_c   1.000
_cell.angle_alpha   90.00
_cell.angle_beta   90.00
_cell.angle_gamma   90.00
#
_symmetry.space_group_name_H-M   'P 1'
#
loop_
_entity.id
_entity.type
_entity.pdbx_description
1 polymer ?
#
loop_
_entity_poly.entity_id
_entity_poly.type
_entity_poly.pdbx_seq_one_letter_code
_entity_poly.pdbx_strand_id
1 'polypeptide(L)'
;MALTKSRGNMYPFVTHTWIAIKGICFHDCPYCYMKKFDGLLPIRFDPKELEVNLGNGNFIFVGSGTDAWAFDVPSDWIARVLDYCDKFDNNYLFQSKDPIRFLEFIGHPVMKKSVLCTTIETNVFYPDIVRNAPGTRKRAKAMQKLASLGMRTYVTCEPLIKFYLPEMVELVSMCSPVQVNIGRNSRQDITLPEPTRNEVQALITELQKFTKVVVKSNAKCWT
;
A
#
# COMPACT_ATOMS: atom_id res chain seq x y z
N MET A 1 -8.62 3.45 -21.92
CA MET A 1 -7.45 2.58 -21.65
C MET A 1 -7.95 1.21 -21.22
N ALA A 2 -7.13 0.17 -21.20
CA ALA A 2 -7.57 -1.17 -20.81
C ALA A 2 -7.14 -1.46 -19.36
N LEU A 3 -7.89 -2.29 -18.66
CA LEU A 3 -7.50 -2.87 -17.38
C LEU A 3 -6.16 -3.61 -17.56
N THR A 4 -5.16 -3.28 -16.75
CA THR A 4 -3.79 -3.77 -16.94
C THR A 4 -3.54 -5.02 -16.08
N LYS A 5 -3.15 -6.14 -16.69
CA LYS A 5 -2.70 -7.33 -15.95
C LYS A 5 -1.50 -7.01 -15.07
N SER A 6 -1.52 -7.50 -13.83
CA SER A 6 -0.40 -7.32 -12.91
C SER A 6 0.86 -8.06 -13.42
N ARG A 7 2.03 -7.45 -13.21
CA ARG A 7 3.33 -7.98 -13.67
C ARG A 7 4.43 -7.66 -12.66
N GLY A 8 5.56 -8.33 -12.79
CA GLY A 8 6.77 -8.06 -12.00
C GLY A 8 6.60 -8.34 -10.52
N ASN A 9 7.07 -7.45 -9.67
CA ASN A 9 7.06 -7.60 -8.22
C ASN A 9 5.73 -7.18 -7.58
N MET A 10 4.59 -7.44 -8.24
CA MET A 10 3.25 -7.20 -7.68
C MET A 10 2.91 -8.27 -6.61
N TYR A 11 1.92 -7.98 -5.78
CA TYR A 11 1.38 -8.95 -4.83
C TYR A 11 0.78 -10.15 -5.57
N PRO A 12 1.07 -11.41 -5.17
CA PRO A 12 0.62 -12.60 -5.90
C PRO A 12 -0.91 -12.72 -6.03
N PHE A 13 -1.67 -12.10 -5.12
CA PHE A 13 -3.13 -12.12 -5.16
C PHE A 13 -3.75 -11.05 -6.07
N VAL A 14 -2.97 -10.06 -6.51
CA VAL A 14 -3.44 -8.99 -7.40
C VAL A 14 -3.38 -9.47 -8.85
N THR A 15 -4.53 -9.51 -9.51
CA THR A 15 -4.64 -9.92 -10.92
C THR A 15 -4.44 -8.76 -11.89
N HIS A 16 -4.92 -7.57 -11.51
CA HIS A 16 -4.90 -6.38 -12.37
C HIS A 16 -4.58 -5.11 -11.58
N THR A 17 -4.18 -4.08 -12.29
CA THR A 17 -4.06 -2.70 -11.77
C THR A 17 -4.95 -1.76 -12.56
N TRP A 18 -5.51 -0.76 -11.87
CA TRP A 18 -6.30 0.31 -12.47
C TRP A 18 -6.01 1.64 -11.78
N ILE A 19 -5.90 2.74 -12.56
CA ILE A 19 -5.43 4.03 -12.06
C ILE A 19 -6.27 5.15 -12.66
N ALA A 20 -7.24 5.67 -11.92
CA ALA A 20 -8.06 6.82 -12.33
C ALA A 20 -7.48 8.16 -11.80
N ILE A 21 -6.78 8.12 -10.66
CA ILE A 21 -6.08 9.28 -10.09
C ILE A 21 -4.60 9.10 -10.42
N LYS A 22 -4.02 10.04 -11.15
CA LYS A 22 -2.69 9.97 -11.76
C LYS A 22 -1.85 11.19 -11.40
N GLY A 23 -0.53 11.03 -11.45
CA GLY A 23 0.42 12.13 -11.32
C GLY A 23 1.36 11.99 -10.14
N ILE A 24 2.01 13.09 -9.77
CA ILE A 24 2.99 13.14 -8.69
C ILE A 24 2.28 12.91 -7.36
N CYS A 25 2.77 11.93 -6.59
CA CYS A 25 2.25 11.62 -5.27
C CYS A 25 2.75 12.64 -4.23
N PHE A 26 1.86 13.14 -3.39
CA PHE A 26 2.15 14.07 -2.29
C PHE A 26 3.24 13.55 -1.34
N HIS A 27 3.29 12.25 -1.07
CA HIS A 27 4.23 11.68 -0.10
C HIS A 27 5.70 11.83 -0.49
N ASP A 28 6.00 12.03 -1.76
CA ASP A 28 7.35 12.28 -2.29
C ASP A 28 8.44 11.30 -1.82
N CYS A 29 8.11 10.06 -1.56
CA CYS A 29 9.07 9.05 -1.08
C CYS A 29 10.27 8.93 -2.02
N PRO A 30 11.53 8.99 -1.54
CA PRO A 30 12.71 8.92 -2.40
C PRO A 30 12.84 7.59 -3.13
N TYR A 31 12.40 6.50 -2.49
CA TYR A 31 12.44 5.13 -3.02
C TYR A 31 11.24 4.78 -3.93
N CYS A 32 10.34 5.73 -4.21
CA CYS A 32 9.19 5.46 -5.05
C CYS A 32 9.62 5.07 -6.47
N TYR A 33 9.17 3.89 -6.94
CA TYR A 33 9.52 3.40 -8.27
C TYR A 33 9.01 4.30 -9.40
N MET A 34 7.96 5.08 -9.15
CA MET A 34 7.44 6.05 -10.11
C MET A 34 8.44 7.14 -10.46
N LYS A 35 9.39 7.43 -9.58
CA LYS A 35 10.48 8.39 -9.85
C LYS A 35 11.49 7.91 -10.90
N LYS A 36 11.34 6.70 -11.42
CA LYS A 36 12.11 6.23 -12.62
C LYS A 36 11.53 6.74 -13.94
N PHE A 37 10.31 7.27 -13.91
CA PHE A 37 9.64 7.77 -15.09
C PHE A 37 9.75 9.30 -15.12
N ASP A 38 10.28 9.82 -16.23
CA ASP A 38 10.33 11.25 -16.48
C ASP A 38 8.95 11.80 -16.86
N GLY A 39 8.77 13.12 -16.69
CA GLY A 39 7.58 13.81 -17.16
C GLY A 39 6.29 13.51 -16.37
N LEU A 40 6.40 13.11 -15.11
CA LEU A 40 5.22 12.98 -14.26
C LEU A 40 4.52 14.33 -14.11
N LEU A 41 3.24 14.38 -14.47
CA LEU A 41 2.40 15.56 -14.35
C LEU A 41 1.89 15.74 -12.92
N PRO A 42 1.42 16.95 -12.56
CA PRO A 42 0.69 17.16 -11.32
C PRO A 42 -0.46 16.18 -11.15
N ILE A 43 -0.86 15.97 -9.90
CA ILE A 43 -1.96 15.06 -9.57
C ILE A 43 -3.24 15.51 -10.30
N ARG A 44 -3.96 14.52 -10.86
CA ARG A 44 -5.20 14.77 -11.61
C ARG A 44 -6.11 13.55 -11.61
N PHE A 45 -7.38 13.79 -11.70
CA PHE A 45 -8.38 12.77 -12.01
C PHE A 45 -8.51 12.63 -13.53
N ASP A 46 -8.49 11.38 -14.03
CA ASP A 46 -8.70 11.08 -15.45
C ASP A 46 -10.08 10.45 -15.65
N PRO A 47 -11.10 11.22 -16.09
CA PRO A 47 -12.45 10.71 -16.21
C PRO A 47 -12.58 9.59 -17.27
N LYS A 48 -11.68 9.50 -18.24
CA LYS A 48 -11.67 8.43 -19.25
C LYS A 48 -11.40 7.05 -18.64
N GLU A 49 -10.79 7.00 -17.48
CA GLU A 49 -10.61 5.74 -16.74
C GLU A 49 -11.94 5.17 -16.22
N LEU A 50 -12.99 6.00 -16.06
CA LEU A 50 -14.33 5.52 -15.72
C LEU A 50 -15.08 4.89 -16.92
N GLU A 51 -14.44 4.77 -18.07
CA GLU A 51 -14.94 4.04 -19.24
C GLU A 51 -14.31 2.63 -19.35
N VAL A 52 -13.31 2.33 -18.51
CA VAL A 52 -12.58 1.06 -18.54
C VAL A 52 -13.43 -0.04 -17.91
N ASN A 53 -13.81 -1.06 -18.67
CA ASN A 53 -14.48 -2.23 -18.12
C ASN A 53 -13.53 -2.99 -17.16
N LEU A 54 -13.86 -2.99 -15.87
CA LEU A 54 -13.07 -3.67 -14.83
C LEU A 54 -13.32 -5.19 -14.80
N GLY A 55 -14.28 -5.70 -15.57
CA GLY A 55 -14.66 -7.11 -15.55
C GLY A 55 -15.21 -7.56 -14.19
N ASN A 56 -15.29 -8.88 -13.99
CA ASN A 56 -15.74 -9.47 -12.73
C ASN A 56 -14.78 -10.57 -12.27
N GLY A 57 -14.80 -10.87 -10.98
CA GLY A 57 -13.95 -11.91 -10.38
C GLY A 57 -12.46 -11.56 -10.29
N ASN A 58 -12.08 -10.31 -10.53
CA ASN A 58 -10.71 -9.84 -10.43
C ASN A 58 -10.35 -9.41 -9.01
N PHE A 59 -9.06 -9.41 -8.71
CA PHE A 59 -8.50 -8.71 -7.57
C PHE A 59 -7.66 -7.52 -8.10
N ILE A 60 -8.19 -6.29 -7.96
CA ILE A 60 -7.65 -5.11 -8.62
C ILE A 60 -6.93 -4.21 -7.61
N PHE A 61 -5.65 -3.91 -7.85
CA PHE A 61 -4.95 -2.84 -7.12
C PHE A 61 -5.31 -1.50 -7.75
N VAL A 62 -6.04 -0.69 -7.01
CA VAL A 62 -6.48 0.65 -7.43
C VAL A 62 -5.46 1.69 -6.98
N GLY A 63 -4.93 2.46 -7.94
CA GLY A 63 -4.00 3.55 -7.65
C GLY A 63 -2.54 3.11 -7.47
N SER A 64 -2.08 2.07 -8.16
CA SER A 64 -0.71 1.57 -8.00
C SER A 64 0.39 2.59 -8.36
N GLY A 65 0.13 3.59 -9.18
CA GLY A 65 1.11 4.60 -9.63
C GLY A 65 1.13 5.89 -8.80
N THR A 66 0.08 6.14 -8.03
CA THR A 66 -0.06 7.34 -7.18
C THR A 66 -0.88 6.95 -5.97
N ASP A 67 -0.53 7.46 -4.79
CA ASP A 67 -1.37 7.23 -3.61
C ASP A 67 -2.67 8.05 -3.75
N ALA A 68 -3.73 7.34 -4.15
CA ALA A 68 -5.05 7.94 -4.38
C ALA A 68 -5.73 8.40 -3.07
N TRP A 69 -5.16 8.10 -1.92
CA TRP A 69 -5.66 8.44 -0.60
C TRP A 69 -4.79 9.47 0.11
N ALA A 70 -3.80 10.04 -0.57
CA ALA A 70 -2.96 11.08 0.00
C ALA A 70 -3.76 12.32 0.35
N PHE A 71 -3.26 13.11 1.30
CA PHE A 71 -3.93 14.29 1.86
C PHE A 71 -4.42 15.30 0.80
N ASP A 72 -3.65 15.48 -0.28
CA ASP A 72 -3.94 16.45 -1.35
C ASP A 72 -4.94 15.95 -2.39
N VAL A 73 -5.40 14.68 -2.29
CA VAL A 73 -6.41 14.14 -3.21
C VAL A 73 -7.80 14.58 -2.77
N PRO A 74 -8.58 15.26 -3.64
CA PRO A 74 -9.95 15.64 -3.33
C PRO A 74 -10.85 14.44 -3.02
N SER A 75 -11.66 14.54 -1.97
CA SER A 75 -12.54 13.45 -1.52
C SER A 75 -13.59 13.06 -2.57
N ASP A 76 -14.03 14.00 -3.41
CA ASP A 76 -14.94 13.72 -4.53
C ASP A 76 -14.32 12.82 -5.61
N TRP A 77 -13.01 12.94 -5.85
CA TRP A 77 -12.31 12.02 -6.77
C TRP A 77 -12.27 10.60 -6.22
N ILE A 78 -12.01 10.46 -4.92
CA ILE A 78 -12.02 9.16 -4.24
C ILE A 78 -13.42 8.56 -4.29
N ALA A 79 -14.47 9.33 -3.96
CA ALA A 79 -15.85 8.89 -4.04
C ALA A 79 -16.20 8.36 -5.44
N ARG A 80 -15.86 9.10 -6.50
CA ARG A 80 -16.08 8.68 -7.90
C ARG A 80 -15.35 7.38 -8.26
N VAL A 81 -14.14 7.16 -7.72
CA VAL A 81 -13.39 5.92 -7.91
C VAL A 81 -14.12 4.76 -7.22
N LEU A 82 -14.59 4.96 -5.99
CA LEU A 82 -15.33 3.94 -5.23
C LEU A 82 -16.67 3.61 -5.90
N ASP A 83 -17.46 4.62 -6.29
CA ASP A 83 -18.71 4.45 -7.03
C ASP A 83 -18.50 3.66 -8.33
N TYR A 84 -17.37 3.88 -8.99
CA TYR A 84 -17.04 3.14 -10.20
C TYR A 84 -16.68 1.69 -9.90
N CYS A 85 -15.88 1.45 -8.88
CA CYS A 85 -15.55 0.10 -8.42
C CYS A 85 -16.81 -0.69 -8.01
N ASP A 86 -17.81 -0.05 -7.46
CA ASP A 86 -19.03 -0.72 -6.96
C ASP A 86 -19.90 -1.30 -8.08
N LYS A 87 -19.74 -0.82 -9.30
CA LYS A 87 -20.45 -1.33 -10.49
C LYS A 87 -20.03 -2.74 -10.92
N PHE A 88 -18.93 -3.27 -10.35
CA PHE A 88 -18.32 -4.53 -10.77
C PHE A 88 -18.18 -5.49 -9.59
N ASP A 89 -18.34 -6.77 -9.84
CA ASP A 89 -18.13 -7.83 -8.84
C ASP A 89 -16.64 -8.22 -8.80
N ASN A 90 -15.85 -7.38 -8.12
CA ASN A 90 -14.41 -7.57 -7.93
C ASN A 90 -14.01 -7.38 -6.47
N ASN A 91 -12.83 -7.89 -6.09
CA ASN A 91 -12.12 -7.51 -4.88
C ASN A 91 -11.11 -6.42 -5.19
N TYR A 92 -10.88 -5.52 -4.24
CA TYR A 92 -9.98 -4.41 -4.44
C TYR A 92 -8.88 -4.36 -3.39
N LEU A 93 -7.69 -3.92 -3.80
CA LEU A 93 -6.63 -3.49 -2.90
C LEU A 93 -6.56 -1.97 -2.94
N PHE A 94 -6.82 -1.33 -1.81
CA PHE A 94 -6.52 0.07 -1.57
C PHE A 94 -5.31 0.16 -0.65
N GLN A 95 -4.25 0.79 -1.13
CA GLN A 95 -3.02 0.95 -0.38
C GLN A 95 -2.67 2.41 -0.23
N SER A 96 -2.35 2.83 1.00
CA SER A 96 -1.98 4.21 1.28
C SER A 96 -0.95 4.33 2.40
N LYS A 97 -0.13 5.36 2.32
CA LYS A 97 0.67 5.87 3.44
C LYS A 97 -0.10 6.87 4.30
N ASP A 98 -1.33 7.21 3.93
CA ASP A 98 -2.26 8.01 4.73
C ASP A 98 -3.57 7.25 5.01
N PRO A 99 -3.51 6.11 5.72
CA PRO A 99 -4.66 5.22 5.90
C PRO A 99 -5.79 5.84 6.74
N ILE A 100 -5.58 6.97 7.39
CA ILE A 100 -6.65 7.71 8.10
C ILE A 100 -7.77 8.11 7.14
N ARG A 101 -7.43 8.38 5.88
CA ARG A 101 -8.39 8.76 4.83
C ARG A 101 -9.39 7.66 4.49
N PHE A 102 -9.06 6.39 4.72
CA PHE A 102 -10.01 5.29 4.55
C PHE A 102 -11.24 5.44 5.44
N LEU A 103 -11.11 6.06 6.62
CA LEU A 103 -12.21 6.24 7.56
C LEU A 103 -13.32 7.16 7.02
N GLU A 104 -12.98 8.10 6.13
CA GLU A 104 -13.96 9.00 5.49
C GLU A 104 -14.97 8.21 4.64
N PHE A 105 -14.56 7.05 4.14
CA PHE A 105 -15.34 6.24 3.18
C PHE A 105 -15.75 4.88 3.74
N ILE A 106 -15.59 4.64 5.05
CA ILE A 106 -15.83 3.34 5.68
C ILE A 106 -17.25 2.80 5.44
N GLY A 107 -18.23 3.69 5.27
CA GLY A 107 -19.61 3.34 4.96
C GLY A 107 -19.87 2.92 3.51
N HIS A 108 -18.91 3.13 2.60
CA HIS A 108 -19.10 2.80 1.19
C HIS A 108 -19.09 1.27 0.97
N PRO A 109 -20.03 0.69 0.19
CA PRO A 109 -20.16 -0.77 0.01
C PRO A 109 -18.86 -1.46 -0.43
N VAL A 110 -18.09 -0.83 -1.31
CA VAL A 110 -16.80 -1.34 -1.83
C VAL A 110 -15.79 -1.59 -0.72
N MET A 111 -15.81 -0.82 0.37
CA MET A 111 -14.83 -0.98 1.46
C MET A 111 -14.94 -2.36 2.11
N LYS A 112 -16.14 -2.94 2.19
CA LYS A 112 -16.35 -4.27 2.80
C LYS A 112 -15.77 -5.42 1.97
N LYS A 113 -15.68 -5.26 0.65
CA LYS A 113 -15.07 -6.26 -0.27
C LYS A 113 -13.63 -5.92 -0.63
N SER A 114 -13.03 -4.95 0.07
CA SER A 114 -11.67 -4.49 -0.16
C SER A 114 -10.70 -4.94 0.92
N VAL A 115 -9.42 -4.99 0.53
CA VAL A 115 -8.30 -5.04 1.45
C VAL A 115 -7.73 -3.64 1.58
N LEU A 116 -7.63 -3.14 2.81
CA LEU A 116 -7.02 -1.87 3.14
C LEU A 116 -5.58 -2.12 3.58
N CYS A 117 -4.63 -1.55 2.87
CA CYS A 117 -3.21 -1.79 3.10
C CYS A 117 -2.47 -0.50 3.43
N THR A 118 -1.53 -0.58 4.36
CA THR A 118 -0.57 0.51 4.57
C THR A 118 0.86 0.00 4.51
N THR A 119 1.79 0.92 4.27
CA THR A 119 3.23 0.61 4.31
C THR A 119 3.77 0.90 5.69
N ILE A 120 4.48 -0.05 6.29
CA ILE A 120 5.28 0.11 7.51
C ILE A 120 6.71 -0.28 7.15
N GLU A 121 7.51 0.69 6.76
CA GLU A 121 8.88 0.46 6.28
C GLU A 121 9.85 0.16 7.41
N THR A 122 9.61 0.79 8.56
CA THR A 122 10.49 0.79 9.73
C THR A 122 9.77 1.40 10.94
N ASN A 123 10.27 1.16 12.13
CA ASN A 123 9.89 1.85 13.36
C ASN A 123 10.87 2.98 13.72
N VAL A 124 11.94 3.15 12.95
CA VAL A 124 12.92 4.23 13.14
C VAL A 124 12.51 5.46 12.32
N PHE A 125 12.68 6.64 12.88
CA PHE A 125 12.36 7.87 12.18
C PHE A 125 13.53 8.31 11.28
N TYR A 126 13.29 8.32 9.98
CA TYR A 126 14.22 8.83 8.95
C TYR A 126 13.52 9.97 8.19
N PRO A 127 13.77 11.25 8.54
CA PRO A 127 13.06 12.39 7.95
C PRO A 127 13.20 12.43 6.42
N ASP A 128 14.39 12.15 5.89
CA ASP A 128 14.67 12.16 4.46
C ASP A 128 13.97 11.02 3.69
N ILE A 129 13.51 9.99 4.40
CA ILE A 129 12.82 8.84 3.82
C ILE A 129 11.30 8.99 3.93
N VAL A 130 10.82 9.44 5.08
CA VAL A 130 9.37 9.59 5.35
C VAL A 130 8.78 10.74 4.54
N ARG A 131 9.52 11.86 4.38
CA ARG A 131 9.08 13.06 3.66
C ARG A 131 7.71 13.54 4.14
N ASN A 132 6.75 13.69 3.22
CA ASN A 132 5.40 14.20 3.50
C ASN A 132 4.42 13.12 3.99
N ALA A 133 4.84 11.85 4.07
CA ALA A 133 3.96 10.79 4.54
C ALA A 133 3.78 10.85 6.07
N PRO A 134 2.58 10.54 6.62
CA PRO A 134 2.41 10.35 8.04
C PRO A 134 3.39 9.32 8.61
N GLY A 135 3.91 9.56 9.81
CA GLY A 135 4.82 8.61 10.48
C GLY A 135 4.17 7.24 10.68
N THR A 136 4.97 6.17 10.68
CA THR A 136 4.50 4.77 10.71
C THR A 136 3.59 4.46 11.88
N ARG A 137 3.84 5.05 13.09
CA ARG A 137 2.95 4.88 14.25
C ARG A 137 1.56 5.53 14.04
N LYS A 138 1.48 6.66 13.34
CA LYS A 138 0.17 7.27 12.97
C LYS A 138 -0.59 6.36 12.00
N ARG A 139 0.13 5.81 11.01
CA ARG A 139 -0.46 4.85 10.05
C ARG A 139 -0.96 3.59 10.78
N ALA A 140 -0.17 3.03 11.69
CA ALA A 140 -0.56 1.86 12.46
C ALA A 140 -1.81 2.11 13.32
N LYS A 141 -1.93 3.28 13.98
CA LYS A 141 -3.14 3.66 14.73
C LYS A 141 -4.37 3.77 13.84
N ALA A 142 -4.24 4.32 12.64
CA ALA A 142 -5.35 4.38 11.68
C ALA A 142 -5.78 2.96 11.25
N MET A 143 -4.84 2.08 10.95
CA MET A 143 -5.11 0.69 10.61
C MET A 143 -5.76 -0.07 11.78
N GLN A 144 -5.31 0.15 13.02
CA GLN A 144 -5.94 -0.40 14.22
C GLN A 144 -7.42 -0.02 14.30
N LYS A 145 -7.73 1.25 14.08
CA LYS A 145 -9.12 1.72 14.04
C LYS A 145 -9.93 1.04 12.94
N LEU A 146 -9.37 0.92 11.74
CA LEU A 146 -10.03 0.24 10.62
C LEU A 146 -10.29 -1.24 10.93
N ALA A 147 -9.31 -1.94 11.51
CA ALA A 147 -9.49 -3.33 11.93
C ALA A 147 -10.58 -3.47 13.00
N SER A 148 -10.65 -2.57 13.99
CA SER A 148 -11.71 -2.56 15.01
C SER A 148 -13.11 -2.31 14.45
N LEU A 149 -13.22 -1.75 13.25
CA LEU A 149 -14.45 -1.57 12.49
C LEU A 149 -14.76 -2.76 11.56
N GLY A 150 -14.00 -3.86 11.69
CA GLY A 150 -14.20 -5.08 10.90
C GLY A 150 -13.62 -5.04 9.48
N MET A 151 -12.76 -4.06 9.18
CA MET A 151 -12.13 -3.99 7.86
C MET A 151 -10.98 -5.00 7.75
N ARG A 152 -10.82 -5.53 6.55
CA ARG A 152 -9.71 -6.45 6.23
C ARG A 152 -8.44 -5.66 5.98
N THR A 153 -7.51 -5.72 6.93
CA THR A 153 -6.27 -4.95 6.90
C THR A 153 -5.08 -5.79 6.45
N TYR A 154 -4.20 -5.20 5.65
CA TYR A 154 -2.88 -5.74 5.29
C TYR A 154 -1.80 -4.71 5.62
N VAL A 155 -0.59 -5.20 5.82
CA VAL A 155 0.61 -4.37 5.93
C VAL A 155 1.59 -4.77 4.84
N THR A 156 2.28 -3.80 4.25
CA THR A 156 3.45 -4.04 3.42
C THR A 156 4.67 -3.38 4.05
N CYS A 157 5.72 -4.16 4.24
CA CYS A 157 7.05 -3.69 4.63
C CYS A 157 7.92 -3.68 3.37
N GLU A 158 7.66 -2.70 2.48
CA GLU A 158 8.36 -2.57 1.20
C GLU A 158 8.50 -1.09 0.79
N PRO A 159 9.74 -0.60 0.79
CA PRO A 159 10.96 -1.31 1.20
C PRO A 159 10.99 -1.56 2.70
N LEU A 160 11.46 -2.74 3.12
CA LEU A 160 11.81 -2.95 4.53
C LEU A 160 13.15 -2.26 4.79
N ILE A 161 13.15 -1.33 5.73
CA ILE A 161 14.30 -0.52 6.14
C ILE A 161 14.76 -0.99 7.52
N LYS A 162 16.00 -0.69 7.92
CA LYS A 162 16.55 -1.01 9.24
C LYS A 162 15.55 -0.68 10.35
N PHE A 163 15.42 -1.57 11.32
CA PHE A 163 14.41 -1.48 12.39
C PHE A 163 14.95 -2.05 13.71
N TYR A 164 14.24 -1.79 14.80
CA TYR A 164 14.38 -2.46 16.09
C TYR A 164 13.25 -3.50 16.21
N LEU A 165 13.61 -4.76 16.43
CA LEU A 165 12.71 -5.91 16.29
C LEU A 165 11.46 -5.84 17.18
N PRO A 166 11.56 -5.67 18.52
CA PRO A 166 10.36 -5.67 19.37
C PRO A 166 9.35 -4.59 19.00
N GLU A 167 9.83 -3.37 18.77
CA GLU A 167 9.00 -2.22 18.41
C GLU A 167 8.41 -2.34 17.00
N MET A 168 9.14 -2.98 16.07
CA MET A 168 8.62 -3.23 14.73
C MET A 168 7.48 -4.25 14.75
N VAL A 169 7.63 -5.30 15.55
CA VAL A 169 6.59 -6.31 15.76
C VAL A 169 5.35 -5.68 16.41
N GLU A 170 5.53 -4.88 17.47
CA GLU A 170 4.44 -4.13 18.10
C GLU A 170 3.70 -3.25 17.08
N LEU A 171 4.45 -2.48 16.30
CA LEU A 171 3.90 -1.54 15.32
C LEU A 171 3.07 -2.24 14.23
N VAL A 172 3.55 -3.38 13.74
CA VAL A 172 2.82 -4.18 12.76
C VAL A 172 1.60 -4.85 13.41
N SER A 173 1.72 -5.37 14.64
CA SER A 173 0.61 -6.02 15.35
C SER A 173 -0.54 -5.06 15.62
N MET A 174 -0.26 -3.78 15.91
CA MET A 174 -1.29 -2.74 16.05
C MET A 174 -2.21 -2.65 14.83
N CYS A 175 -1.68 -2.89 13.63
CA CYS A 175 -2.49 -2.87 12.40
C CYS A 175 -3.48 -4.04 12.31
N SER A 176 -3.38 -5.05 13.17
CA SER A 176 -4.16 -6.30 13.14
C SER A 176 -4.23 -6.92 11.74
N PRO A 177 -3.10 -7.08 11.03
CA PRO A 177 -3.13 -7.46 9.63
C PRO A 177 -3.46 -8.94 9.44
N VAL A 178 -4.31 -9.25 8.46
CA VAL A 178 -4.53 -10.63 7.99
C VAL A 178 -3.31 -11.15 7.22
N GLN A 179 -2.57 -10.24 6.59
CA GLN A 179 -1.33 -10.57 5.86
C GLN A 179 -0.33 -9.42 5.92
N VAL A 180 0.95 -9.78 6.06
CA VAL A 180 2.10 -8.89 5.93
C VAL A 180 2.90 -9.28 4.70
N ASN A 181 3.23 -8.31 3.83
CA ASN A 181 4.09 -8.52 2.68
C ASN A 181 5.46 -7.89 2.96
N ILE A 182 6.54 -8.64 2.75
CA ILE A 182 7.92 -8.17 2.96
C ILE A 182 8.61 -8.06 1.61
N GLY A 183 9.19 -6.89 1.33
CA GLY A 183 9.90 -6.62 0.08
C GLY A 183 11.11 -5.70 0.27
N ARG A 184 12.07 -5.81 -0.65
CA ARG A 184 13.24 -4.94 -0.72
C ARG A 184 12.93 -3.66 -1.49
N ASN A 185 13.88 -2.71 -1.40
CA ASN A 185 13.87 -1.54 -2.25
C ASN A 185 13.89 -1.94 -3.74
N SER A 186 12.89 -1.46 -4.49
CA SER A 186 12.79 -1.68 -5.94
C SER A 186 13.61 -0.67 -6.76
N ARG A 187 14.15 0.37 -6.09
CA ARG A 187 15.03 1.39 -6.67
C ARG A 187 16.46 1.15 -6.25
N GLN A 188 17.23 0.48 -7.10
CA GLN A 188 18.65 0.16 -6.82
C GLN A 188 19.57 1.39 -6.87
N ASP A 189 19.11 2.46 -7.51
CA ASP A 189 19.81 3.75 -7.57
C ASP A 189 19.67 4.58 -6.26
N ILE A 190 18.87 4.13 -5.31
CA ILE A 190 18.66 4.77 -4.00
C ILE A 190 19.16 3.82 -2.91
N THR A 191 20.15 4.25 -2.17
CA THR A 191 20.65 3.52 -1.00
C THR A 191 19.76 3.81 0.21
N LEU A 192 19.26 2.76 0.84
CA LEU A 192 18.50 2.81 2.09
C LEU A 192 19.24 2.00 3.17
N PRO A 193 19.08 2.32 4.46
CA PRO A 193 19.54 1.47 5.54
C PRO A 193 18.80 0.12 5.50
N GLU A 194 19.41 -0.91 4.90
CA GLU A 194 18.78 -2.23 4.82
C GLU A 194 19.04 -3.05 6.10
N PRO A 195 18.07 -3.88 6.54
CA PRO A 195 18.29 -4.86 7.59
C PRO A 195 19.16 -6.01 7.07
N THR A 196 19.84 -6.71 7.96
CA THR A 196 20.54 -7.96 7.66
C THR A 196 19.54 -9.10 7.43
N ARG A 197 19.98 -10.16 6.74
CA ARG A 197 19.18 -11.39 6.55
C ARG A 197 18.67 -11.95 7.88
N ASN A 198 19.51 -12.02 8.90
CA ASN A 198 19.14 -12.57 10.22
C ASN A 198 18.06 -11.72 10.90
N GLU A 199 18.14 -10.40 10.80
CA GLU A 199 17.09 -9.51 11.32
C GLU A 199 15.76 -9.71 10.61
N VAL A 200 15.78 -9.86 9.29
CA VAL A 200 14.55 -10.12 8.52
C VAL A 200 13.95 -11.49 8.86
N GLN A 201 14.77 -12.52 9.01
CA GLN A 201 14.30 -13.84 9.42
C GLN A 201 13.70 -13.81 10.82
N ALA A 202 14.32 -13.09 11.77
CA ALA A 202 13.77 -12.90 13.11
C ALA A 202 12.41 -12.17 13.05
N LEU A 203 12.29 -11.12 12.24
CA LEU A 203 11.02 -10.42 12.04
C LEU A 203 9.95 -11.34 11.45
N ILE A 204 10.27 -12.12 10.43
CA ILE A 204 9.35 -13.08 9.81
C ILE A 204 8.83 -14.06 10.86
N THR A 205 9.73 -14.65 11.67
CA THR A 205 9.38 -15.59 12.72
C THR A 205 8.42 -15.00 13.74
N GLU A 206 8.67 -13.77 14.20
CA GLU A 206 7.79 -13.09 15.15
C GLU A 206 6.42 -12.76 14.53
N LEU A 207 6.38 -12.25 13.30
CA LEU A 207 5.13 -11.92 12.62
C LEU A 207 4.27 -13.16 12.33
N GLN A 208 4.89 -14.30 12.00
CA GLN A 208 4.17 -15.55 11.73
C GLN A 208 3.39 -16.09 12.93
N LYS A 209 3.68 -15.62 14.15
CA LYS A 209 2.93 -16.01 15.36
C LYS A 209 1.48 -15.49 15.35
N PHE A 210 1.18 -14.45 14.59
CA PHE A 210 -0.16 -13.83 14.59
C PHE A 210 -0.73 -13.46 13.22
N THR A 211 0.06 -13.55 12.13
CA THR A 211 -0.40 -13.18 10.79
C THR A 211 0.28 -14.01 9.71
N LYS A 212 -0.32 -14.05 8.52
CA LYS A 212 0.32 -14.64 7.33
C LYS A 212 1.42 -13.70 6.83
N VAL A 213 2.63 -14.22 6.65
CA VAL A 213 3.76 -13.48 6.05
C VAL A 213 4.03 -13.97 4.63
N VAL A 214 4.13 -13.04 3.70
CA VAL A 214 4.48 -13.29 2.29
C VAL A 214 5.74 -12.52 1.95
N VAL A 215 6.81 -13.22 1.60
CA VAL A 215 8.05 -12.62 1.11
C VAL A 215 7.96 -12.47 -0.40
N LYS A 216 8.10 -11.23 -0.87
CA LYS A 216 8.01 -10.89 -2.29
C LYS A 216 9.23 -11.37 -3.06
N SER A 217 9.10 -11.48 -4.39
CA SER A 217 10.14 -12.01 -5.26
C SER A 217 11.46 -11.25 -5.17
N ASN A 218 11.42 -9.93 -4.96
CA ASN A 218 12.61 -9.08 -4.81
C ASN A 218 13.33 -9.22 -3.46
N ALA A 219 12.75 -9.96 -2.50
CA ALA A 219 13.28 -10.15 -1.15
C ALA A 219 13.66 -11.60 -0.83
N LYS A 220 13.60 -12.51 -1.80
CA LYS A 220 13.95 -13.94 -1.62
C LYS A 220 15.37 -14.18 -1.12
N CYS A 221 16.30 -13.25 -1.35
CA CYS A 221 17.67 -13.35 -0.81
C CYS A 221 17.73 -13.25 0.73
N TRP A 222 16.64 -12.81 1.38
CA TRP A 222 16.54 -12.74 2.83
C TRP A 222 15.97 -14.03 3.48
N THR A 223 15.39 -14.93 2.67
CA THR A 223 14.82 -16.22 3.14
C THR A 223 15.62 -17.45 2.76
#